data_1ca60be46affe3c3c901aec2d1cc9ecf
#
_entry.id   1ca60be46affe3c3c901aec2d1cc9ecf
#
_cell.length_a   1.000
_cell.length_b   1.000
_cell.length_c   1.000
_cell.angle_alpha   90.00
_cell.angle_beta   90.00
_cell.angle_gamma   90.00
#
_symmetry.space_group_name_H-M   'P 1'
#
loop_
_entity.id
_entity.type
_entity.pdbx_description
1 polymer ?
#
loop_
_entity_poly.entity_id
_entity_poly.type
_entity_poly.pdbx_seq_one_letter_code
_entity_poly.pdbx_strand_id
1 'polypeptide(L)'
;MSDSTSVPEPDDTGAAAADGAAAADGTAADAPVAPLRSIRQSLAAIVLGFEVIVVFLAALVIWGLSQGGVDGSLPSWVALAAGGVIILALIVTIGLLRFSWAYPLGWAIQVLILASGFLNPAMFVVGALFGGMWWYCMVVGSRIDRERAAVVAPGKEQQ
;
A
#
# COMPACT_ATOMS: atom_id res chain seq x y z
N MET A 1 -11.41 84.63 11.29
CA MET A 1 -11.35 83.38 12.06
C MET A 1 -11.54 82.30 11.06
N SER A 2 -10.44 81.81 10.50
CA SER A 2 -10.41 80.77 9.47
C SER A 2 -9.80 79.54 10.10
N ASP A 3 -10.59 78.53 10.26
CA ASP A 3 -10.17 77.24 10.77
C ASP A 3 -9.78 76.37 9.57
N SER A 4 -8.52 76.06 9.47
CA SER A 4 -7.94 75.20 8.41
C SER A 4 -7.88 73.75 8.94
N THR A 5 -8.87 72.97 8.61
CA THR A 5 -8.85 71.53 8.89
C THR A 5 -7.95 70.87 7.83
N SER A 6 -6.75 70.48 8.21
CA SER A 6 -5.84 69.64 7.45
C SER A 6 -6.30 68.21 7.42
N VAL A 7 -6.64 67.67 6.25
CA VAL A 7 -6.89 66.29 5.98
C VAL A 7 -5.55 65.51 5.96
N PRO A 8 -5.35 64.44 6.70
CA PRO A 8 -4.15 63.61 6.56
C PRO A 8 -4.20 62.77 5.26
N GLU A 9 -3.10 62.80 4.58
CA GLU A 9 -2.79 62.02 3.37
C GLU A 9 -2.73 60.52 3.70
N PRO A 10 -3.30 59.62 2.88
CA PRO A 10 -3.21 58.17 3.15
C PRO A 10 -1.81 57.67 2.82
N ASP A 11 -1.19 57.01 3.82
CA ASP A 11 0.09 56.34 3.72
C ASP A 11 0.10 55.30 2.60
N ASP A 12 1.07 55.41 1.75
CA ASP A 12 1.32 54.60 0.52
C ASP A 12 2.04 53.27 0.84
N THR A 13 1.72 52.65 1.99
CA THR A 13 2.32 51.38 2.42
C THR A 13 1.53 50.12 2.02
N GLY A 14 0.43 50.27 1.24
CA GLY A 14 -0.39 49.14 0.79
C GLY A 14 0.05 48.46 -0.51
N ALA A 15 0.91 49.10 -1.31
CA ALA A 15 1.25 48.60 -2.66
C ALA A 15 2.34 47.51 -2.70
N ALA A 16 3.18 47.40 -1.66
CA ALA A 16 4.28 46.43 -1.66
C ALA A 16 3.87 45.01 -1.19
N ALA A 17 2.69 44.85 -0.57
CA ALA A 17 2.22 43.54 -0.08
C ALA A 17 1.39 42.73 -1.11
N ALA A 18 0.91 43.41 -2.18
CA ALA A 18 0.08 42.74 -3.22
C ALA A 18 0.93 42.06 -4.31
N ASP A 19 2.16 42.48 -4.53
CA ASP A 19 3.00 41.92 -5.60
C ASP A 19 3.71 40.63 -5.20
N GLY A 20 3.82 40.32 -3.90
CA GLY A 20 4.37 39.06 -3.40
C GLY A 20 3.39 37.87 -3.43
N ALA A 21 2.06 38.11 -3.48
CA ALA A 21 1.05 37.05 -3.50
C ALA A 21 0.75 36.53 -4.91
N ALA A 22 1.01 37.33 -5.96
CA ALA A 22 0.76 36.91 -7.33
C ALA A 22 1.85 36.00 -7.93
N ALA A 23 3.07 36.00 -7.34
CA ALA A 23 4.18 35.18 -7.82
C ALA A 23 4.18 33.73 -7.29
N ALA A 24 3.35 33.43 -6.30
CA ALA A 24 3.28 32.07 -5.69
C ALA A 24 2.28 31.13 -6.38
N ASP A 25 1.39 31.64 -7.23
CA ASP A 25 0.33 30.83 -7.85
C ASP A 25 0.75 30.19 -9.18
N GLY A 26 1.90 30.53 -9.74
CA GLY A 26 2.37 30.02 -11.04
C GLY A 26 3.18 28.73 -10.97
N THR A 27 3.67 28.30 -9.79
CA THR A 27 4.61 27.18 -9.66
C THR A 27 3.97 25.89 -9.14
N ALA A 28 2.72 25.93 -8.69
CA ALA A 28 2.03 24.72 -8.19
C ALA A 28 1.39 23.87 -9.30
N ALA A 29 1.25 24.42 -10.53
CA ALA A 29 0.56 23.73 -11.62
C ALA A 29 1.46 22.77 -12.43
N ASP A 30 2.78 22.79 -12.25
CA ASP A 30 3.73 21.99 -13.04
C ASP A 30 4.52 20.97 -12.20
N ALA A 31 4.03 20.65 -10.99
CA ALA A 31 4.56 19.51 -10.25
C ALA A 31 4.18 18.23 -11.00
N PRO A 32 5.14 17.33 -11.35
CA PRO A 32 4.82 16.08 -12.01
C PRO A 32 3.82 15.31 -11.13
N VAL A 33 2.59 15.15 -11.63
CA VAL A 33 1.58 14.32 -10.94
C VAL A 33 2.17 12.93 -10.86
N ALA A 34 2.62 12.53 -9.66
CA ALA A 34 3.13 11.20 -9.43
C ALA A 34 2.08 10.19 -9.94
N PRO A 35 2.47 9.19 -10.73
CA PRO A 35 1.53 8.24 -11.30
C PRO A 35 0.72 7.63 -10.17
N LEU A 36 -0.60 7.86 -10.20
CA LEU A 36 -1.52 7.35 -9.19
C LEU A 36 -1.37 5.82 -9.14
N ARG A 37 -0.88 5.32 -8.03
CA ARG A 37 -0.80 3.86 -7.79
C ARG A 37 -2.17 3.25 -8.05
N SER A 38 -2.20 2.14 -8.79
CA SER A 38 -3.45 1.41 -8.99
C SER A 38 -4.01 0.97 -7.62
N ILE A 39 -5.31 1.05 -7.45
CA ILE A 39 -5.98 0.63 -6.20
C ILE A 39 -5.69 -0.83 -5.93
N ARG A 40 -5.70 -1.66 -6.98
CA ARG A 40 -5.34 -3.06 -6.90
C ARG A 40 -3.96 -3.27 -6.29
N GLN A 41 -2.96 -2.49 -6.69
CA GLN A 41 -1.59 -2.55 -6.15
C GLN A 41 -1.55 -2.18 -4.67
N SER A 42 -2.26 -1.12 -4.26
CA SER A 42 -2.31 -0.69 -2.86
C SER A 42 -2.97 -1.73 -1.96
N LEU A 43 -4.13 -2.27 -2.38
CA LEU A 43 -4.83 -3.31 -1.64
C LEU A 43 -3.99 -4.59 -1.52
N ALA A 44 -3.37 -5.02 -2.63
CA ALA A 44 -2.48 -6.18 -2.63
C ALA A 44 -1.30 -6.01 -1.66
N ALA A 45 -0.66 -4.84 -1.65
CA ALA A 45 0.45 -4.55 -0.74
C ALA A 45 0.03 -4.57 0.74
N ILE A 46 -1.18 -4.09 1.06
CA ILE A 46 -1.73 -4.15 2.42
C ILE A 46 -1.96 -5.60 2.85
N VAL A 47 -2.58 -6.42 2.02
CA VAL A 47 -2.83 -7.84 2.33
C VAL A 47 -1.52 -8.58 2.56
N LEU A 48 -0.54 -8.45 1.65
CA LEU A 48 0.77 -9.08 1.81
C LEU A 48 1.52 -8.57 3.04
N GLY A 49 1.41 -7.28 3.37
CA GLY A 49 2.00 -6.70 4.58
C GLY A 49 1.43 -7.30 5.86
N PHE A 50 0.10 -7.50 5.93
CA PHE A 50 -0.53 -8.22 7.04
C PHE A 50 -0.08 -9.68 7.09
N GLU A 51 0.05 -10.32 5.95
CA GLU A 51 0.50 -11.71 5.84
C GLU A 51 1.92 -11.89 6.39
N VAL A 52 2.83 -10.95 6.12
CA VAL A 52 4.19 -10.93 6.74
C VAL A 52 4.10 -10.99 8.26
N ILE A 53 3.25 -10.16 8.88
CA ILE A 53 3.09 -10.13 10.34
C ILE A 53 2.56 -11.47 10.84
N VAL A 54 1.53 -12.02 10.20
CA VAL A 54 0.90 -13.27 10.63
C VAL A 54 1.86 -14.45 10.47
N VAL A 55 2.58 -14.55 9.35
CA VAL A 55 3.59 -15.59 9.13
C VAL A 55 4.72 -15.50 10.15
N PHE A 56 5.18 -14.28 10.46
CA PHE A 56 6.18 -14.04 11.49
C PHE A 56 5.71 -14.55 12.87
N LEU A 57 4.51 -14.17 13.28
CA LEU A 57 3.92 -14.61 14.55
C LEU A 57 3.73 -16.14 14.58
N ALA A 58 3.24 -16.72 13.48
CA ALA A 58 3.08 -18.17 13.36
C ALA A 58 4.41 -18.91 13.50
N ALA A 59 5.48 -18.42 12.85
CA ALA A 59 6.82 -18.98 12.98
C ALA A 59 7.33 -18.92 14.42
N LEU A 60 7.10 -17.80 15.13
CA LEU A 60 7.47 -17.65 16.54
C LEU A 60 6.67 -18.60 17.44
N VAL A 61 5.37 -18.75 17.20
CA VAL A 61 4.51 -19.67 17.98
C VAL A 61 4.97 -21.11 17.80
N ILE A 62 5.20 -21.56 16.56
CA ILE A 62 5.66 -22.91 16.27
C ILE A 62 7.04 -23.15 16.92
N TRP A 63 7.94 -22.17 16.81
CA TRP A 63 9.25 -22.25 17.46
C TRP A 63 9.13 -22.32 18.99
N GLY A 64 8.26 -21.49 19.59
CA GLY A 64 8.02 -21.49 21.04
C GLY A 64 7.43 -22.82 21.55
N LEU A 65 6.47 -23.39 20.84
CA LEU A 65 5.88 -24.68 21.18
C LEU A 65 6.92 -25.83 21.11
N SER A 66 7.81 -25.78 20.12
CA SER A 66 8.87 -26.79 19.98
C SER A 66 9.90 -26.76 21.11
N GLN A 67 10.10 -25.62 21.77
CA GLN A 67 10.93 -25.51 22.97
C GLN A 67 10.25 -26.10 24.22
N GLY A 68 8.92 -26.12 24.24
CA GLY A 68 8.10 -26.67 25.35
C GLY A 68 7.96 -28.18 25.36
N GLY A 69 8.67 -28.92 24.50
CA GLY A 69 8.61 -30.39 24.46
C GLY A 69 7.32 -30.94 23.82
N VAL A 70 6.55 -30.12 23.12
CA VAL A 70 5.46 -30.59 22.28
C VAL A 70 6.12 -31.21 21.03
N ASP A 71 6.11 -32.54 20.96
CA ASP A 71 6.76 -33.32 19.90
C ASP A 71 6.22 -32.94 18.52
N GLY A 72 6.90 -31.99 17.87
CA GLY A 72 6.74 -31.71 16.46
C GLY A 72 7.70 -32.60 15.66
N SER A 73 7.22 -33.18 14.57
CA SER A 73 8.00 -34.06 13.68
C SER A 73 9.20 -33.36 13.02
N LEU A 74 9.32 -32.03 13.13
CA LEU A 74 10.37 -31.21 12.50
C LEU A 74 11.22 -30.48 13.55
N PRO A 75 12.54 -30.37 13.34
CA PRO A 75 13.41 -29.56 14.18
C PRO A 75 12.94 -28.10 14.26
N SER A 76 13.03 -27.47 15.44
CA SER A 76 12.54 -26.10 15.70
C SER A 76 13.11 -25.03 14.76
N TRP A 77 14.36 -25.19 14.31
CA TRP A 77 14.97 -24.25 13.37
C TRP A 77 14.33 -24.30 11.97
N VAL A 78 13.71 -25.43 11.59
CA VAL A 78 13.05 -25.59 10.28
C VAL A 78 11.83 -24.66 10.18
N ALA A 79 11.07 -24.49 11.26
CA ALA A 79 9.93 -23.58 11.30
C ALA A 79 10.38 -22.11 11.10
N LEU A 80 11.47 -21.71 11.76
CA LEU A 80 12.04 -20.36 11.60
C LEU A 80 12.62 -20.16 10.20
N ALA A 81 13.33 -21.15 9.66
CA ALA A 81 13.89 -21.07 8.31
C ALA A 81 12.78 -20.97 7.25
N ALA A 82 11.76 -21.84 7.34
CA ALA A 82 10.62 -21.83 6.43
C ALA A 82 9.83 -20.50 6.52
N GLY A 83 9.55 -20.03 7.74
CA GLY A 83 8.90 -18.74 7.97
C GLY A 83 9.72 -17.59 7.41
N GLY A 84 11.04 -17.59 7.62
CA GLY A 84 11.95 -16.58 7.09
C GLY A 84 11.97 -16.53 5.55
N VAL A 85 11.98 -17.69 4.88
CA VAL A 85 11.91 -17.78 3.42
C VAL A 85 10.58 -17.24 2.90
N ILE A 86 9.46 -17.58 3.54
CA ILE A 86 8.13 -17.08 3.15
C ILE A 86 8.06 -15.57 3.35
N ILE A 87 8.53 -15.04 4.47
CA ILE A 87 8.57 -13.60 4.75
C ILE A 87 9.40 -12.86 3.69
N LEU A 88 10.58 -13.39 3.35
CA LEU A 88 11.42 -12.81 2.32
C LEU A 88 10.70 -12.80 0.95
N ALA A 89 10.05 -13.89 0.59
CA ALA A 89 9.27 -13.99 -0.64
C ALA A 89 8.11 -12.97 -0.67
N LEU A 90 7.40 -12.77 0.46
CA LEU A 90 6.36 -11.77 0.60
C LEU A 90 6.90 -10.35 0.42
N ILE A 91 8.00 -9.99 1.09
CA ILE A 91 8.63 -8.67 0.99
C ILE A 91 9.07 -8.38 -0.46
N VAL A 92 9.72 -9.36 -1.10
CA VAL A 92 10.13 -9.26 -2.51
C VAL A 92 8.89 -9.06 -3.40
N THR A 93 7.82 -9.82 -3.17
CA THR A 93 6.57 -9.71 -3.93
C THR A 93 5.94 -8.33 -3.76
N ILE A 94 5.90 -7.76 -2.56
CA ILE A 94 5.42 -6.39 -2.31
C ILE A 94 6.22 -5.39 -3.15
N GLY A 95 7.54 -5.52 -3.18
CA GLY A 95 8.41 -4.66 -3.99
C GLY A 95 8.18 -4.81 -5.50
N LEU A 96 7.82 -6.01 -5.94
CA LEU A 96 7.56 -6.34 -7.35
C LEU A 96 6.14 -6.02 -7.81
N LEU A 97 5.20 -5.69 -6.92
CA LEU A 97 3.80 -5.40 -7.28
C LEU A 97 3.63 -4.26 -8.29
N ARG A 98 4.66 -3.44 -8.49
CA ARG A 98 4.69 -2.44 -9.57
C ARG A 98 4.66 -3.06 -10.97
N PHE A 99 5.04 -4.34 -11.10
CA PHE A 99 5.03 -5.08 -12.35
C PHE A 99 3.80 -5.98 -12.41
N SER A 100 3.13 -6.05 -13.56
CA SER A 100 1.92 -6.87 -13.74
C SER A 100 2.17 -8.39 -13.56
N TRP A 101 3.39 -8.86 -13.82
CA TRP A 101 3.76 -10.27 -13.63
C TRP A 101 3.94 -10.68 -12.16
N ALA A 102 3.98 -9.72 -11.22
CA ALA A 102 4.09 -10.05 -9.80
C ALA A 102 2.79 -10.60 -9.19
N TYR A 103 1.64 -10.38 -9.81
CA TYR A 103 0.37 -10.91 -9.30
C TYR A 103 0.28 -12.45 -9.32
N PRO A 104 0.75 -13.16 -10.36
CA PRO A 104 0.92 -14.62 -10.31
C PRO A 104 1.83 -15.09 -9.18
N LEU A 105 2.88 -14.33 -8.84
CA LEU A 105 3.76 -14.64 -7.71
C LEU A 105 3.01 -14.59 -6.37
N GLY A 106 2.15 -13.59 -6.17
CA GLY A 106 1.25 -13.52 -5.02
C GLY A 106 0.36 -14.77 -4.93
N TRP A 107 -0.22 -15.23 -6.05
CA TRP A 107 -0.98 -16.48 -6.07
C TRP A 107 -0.13 -17.70 -5.71
N ALA A 108 1.10 -17.80 -6.20
CA ALA A 108 2.00 -18.88 -5.86
C ALA A 108 2.31 -18.92 -4.35
N ILE A 109 2.48 -17.76 -3.72
CA ILE A 109 2.71 -17.67 -2.27
C ILE A 109 1.46 -18.11 -1.50
N GLN A 110 0.24 -17.72 -1.92
CA GLN A 110 -0.99 -18.15 -1.27
C GLN A 110 -1.16 -19.67 -1.32
N VAL A 111 -0.85 -20.30 -2.46
CA VAL A 111 -0.85 -21.75 -2.60
C VAL A 111 0.19 -22.40 -1.69
N LEU A 112 1.39 -21.81 -1.58
CA LEU A 112 2.46 -22.32 -0.71
C LEU A 112 2.06 -22.26 0.77
N ILE A 113 1.45 -21.16 1.22
CA ILE A 113 0.97 -21.02 2.60
C ILE A 113 -0.17 -22.00 2.87
N LEU A 114 -1.11 -22.15 1.94
CA LEU A 114 -2.18 -23.13 2.06
C LEU A 114 -1.60 -24.56 2.12
N ALA A 115 -0.62 -24.89 1.29
CA ALA A 115 0.06 -26.19 1.30
C ALA A 115 0.82 -26.45 2.61
N SER A 116 1.33 -25.41 3.29
CA SER A 116 1.94 -25.59 4.63
C SER A 116 0.95 -26.08 5.69
N GLY A 117 -0.36 -25.98 5.41
CA GLY A 117 -1.43 -26.56 6.22
C GLY A 117 -1.36 -28.09 6.38
N PHE A 118 -0.69 -28.79 5.44
CA PHE A 118 -0.44 -30.24 5.60
C PHE A 118 0.60 -30.53 6.71
N LEU A 119 1.46 -29.57 7.03
CA LEU A 119 2.41 -29.69 8.14
C LEU A 119 1.78 -29.24 9.46
N ASN A 120 0.96 -28.20 9.41
CA ASN A 120 0.23 -27.67 10.56
C ASN A 120 -1.19 -27.27 10.15
N PRO A 121 -2.25 -27.98 10.65
CA PRO A 121 -3.63 -27.73 10.25
C PRO A 121 -4.11 -26.28 10.43
N ALA A 122 -3.56 -25.53 11.40
CA ALA A 122 -3.89 -24.13 11.60
C ALA A 122 -3.55 -23.26 10.38
N MET A 123 -2.56 -23.67 9.58
CA MET A 123 -2.15 -22.95 8.37
C MET A 123 -3.19 -23.04 7.24
N PHE A 124 -4.09 -24.04 7.24
CA PHE A 124 -5.22 -24.07 6.32
C PHE A 124 -6.17 -22.90 6.56
N VAL A 125 -6.42 -22.55 7.82
CA VAL A 125 -7.30 -21.43 8.17
C VAL A 125 -6.64 -20.12 7.74
N VAL A 126 -5.36 -19.95 8.03
CA VAL A 126 -4.58 -18.75 7.65
C VAL A 126 -4.53 -18.62 6.12
N GLY A 127 -4.14 -19.70 5.42
CA GLY A 127 -4.05 -19.70 3.96
C GLY A 127 -5.40 -19.46 3.28
N ALA A 128 -6.50 -20.03 3.79
CA ALA A 128 -7.83 -19.78 3.24
C ALA A 128 -8.28 -18.33 3.46
N LEU A 129 -8.03 -17.76 4.63
CA LEU A 129 -8.35 -16.35 4.93
C LEU A 129 -7.59 -15.40 4.01
N PHE A 130 -6.27 -15.53 3.93
CA PHE A 130 -5.44 -14.64 3.12
C PHE A 130 -5.63 -14.86 1.62
N GLY A 131 -5.78 -16.13 1.18
CA GLY A 131 -6.13 -16.45 -0.20
C GLY A 131 -7.47 -15.86 -0.62
N GLY A 132 -8.48 -15.90 0.26
CA GLY A 132 -9.77 -15.26 0.04
C GLY A 132 -9.68 -13.73 -0.02
N MET A 133 -8.92 -13.13 0.89
CA MET A 133 -8.64 -11.68 0.84
C MET A 133 -7.88 -11.28 -0.44
N TRP A 134 -6.88 -12.07 -0.82
CA TRP A 134 -6.14 -11.85 -2.07
C TRP A 134 -7.05 -11.89 -3.28
N TRP A 135 -7.90 -12.93 -3.39
CA TRP A 135 -8.90 -13.01 -4.44
C TRP A 135 -9.79 -11.77 -4.45
N TYR A 136 -10.37 -11.43 -3.30
CA TYR A 136 -11.24 -10.27 -3.18
C TYR A 136 -10.56 -8.98 -3.67
N CYS A 137 -9.32 -8.73 -3.24
CA CYS A 137 -8.53 -7.57 -3.66
C CYS A 137 -8.26 -7.56 -5.17
N MET A 138 -8.00 -8.75 -5.77
CA MET A 138 -7.79 -8.85 -7.21
C MET A 138 -9.07 -8.52 -8.00
N VAL A 139 -10.23 -9.04 -7.57
CA VAL A 139 -11.51 -8.81 -8.25
C VAL A 139 -11.96 -7.36 -8.08
N VAL A 140 -12.03 -6.87 -6.84
CA VAL A 140 -12.53 -5.52 -6.53
C VAL A 140 -11.56 -4.45 -7.03
N GLY A 141 -10.26 -4.62 -6.78
CA GLY A 141 -9.24 -3.66 -7.22
C GLY A 141 -9.21 -3.51 -8.74
N SER A 142 -9.30 -4.62 -9.48
CA SER A 142 -9.35 -4.57 -10.95
C SER A 142 -10.64 -3.96 -11.50
N ARG A 143 -11.75 -4.10 -10.79
CA ARG A 143 -13.01 -3.47 -11.15
C ARG A 143 -12.93 -1.94 -11.00
N ILE A 144 -12.46 -1.48 -9.84
CA ILE A 144 -12.33 -0.05 -9.56
C ILE A 144 -11.32 0.62 -10.51
N ASP A 145 -10.19 -0.04 -10.79
CA ASP A 145 -9.20 0.48 -11.73
C ASP A 145 -9.79 0.64 -13.15
N ARG A 146 -10.65 -0.30 -13.59
CA ARG A 146 -11.37 -0.20 -14.88
C ARG A 146 -12.40 0.93 -14.90
N GLU A 147 -13.17 1.08 -13.82
CA GLU A 147 -14.18 2.15 -13.71
C GLU A 147 -13.49 3.53 -13.77
N ARG A 148 -12.35 3.70 -13.10
CA ARG A 148 -11.54 4.94 -13.18
C ARG A 148 -11.00 5.20 -14.57
N ALA A 149 -10.49 4.18 -15.25
CA ALA A 149 -9.98 4.32 -16.61
C ALA A 149 -11.09 4.76 -17.57
N ALA A 150 -12.33 4.25 -17.41
CA ALA A 150 -13.48 4.62 -18.23
C ALA A 150 -13.92 6.08 -18.03
N VAL A 151 -13.74 6.65 -16.83
CA VAL A 151 -14.06 8.07 -16.56
C VAL A 151 -13.03 9.02 -17.15
N VAL A 152 -11.74 8.61 -17.20
CA VAL A 152 -10.65 9.45 -17.73
C VAL A 152 -10.60 9.44 -19.26
N ALA A 153 -11.08 8.38 -19.92
CA ALA A 153 -11.05 8.23 -21.39
C ALA A 153 -11.86 9.29 -22.16
N PRO A 154 -13.09 9.70 -21.75
CA PRO A 154 -13.91 10.66 -22.52
C PRO A 154 -13.31 12.06 -22.60
N GLY A 155 -12.44 12.47 -21.68
CA GLY A 155 -11.85 13.80 -21.66
C GLY A 155 -10.74 14.03 -22.71
N LYS A 156 -10.25 12.98 -23.38
CA LYS A 156 -9.19 13.07 -24.40
C LYS A 156 -9.71 13.26 -25.81
N GLU A 157 -11.00 13.02 -26.07
CA GLU A 157 -11.59 13.19 -27.40
C GLU A 157 -12.15 14.62 -27.65
N GLN A 158 -12.09 15.50 -26.64
CA GLN A 158 -12.61 16.87 -26.72
C GLN A 158 -11.52 17.95 -26.76
N GLN A 159 -10.25 17.59 -26.92
CA GLN A 159 -9.12 18.52 -27.15
C GLN A 159 -8.56 18.35 -28.55
#